data_5a50d801c0e9931403fd3651c91d974b
#
_entry.id   5a50d801c0e9931403fd3651c91d974b
#
_cell.length_a   1.000
_cell.length_b   1.000
_cell.length_c   1.000
_cell.angle_alpha   90.00
_cell.angle_beta   90.00
_cell.angle_gamma   90.00
#
_symmetry.space_group_name_H-M   'P 1'
#
loop_
_entity.id
_entity.type
_entity.pdbx_description
1 polymer ?
#
loop_
_entity_poly.entity_id
_entity_poly.type
_entity_poly.pdbx_seq_one_letter_code
_entity_poly.pdbx_strand_id
1 'polypeptide(L)'
;MKVFTAGYMFASLRSRDYRLLWLAQLSTSMGQWMDQMTRGWLMYELTGSALELGLATALRGLPLLFFGILAGAVADRSNRKSQLIVAQVTNAILNVILATLVLLHRVQPWHVYVTGFLAGTVQAFQQPARQTLISDIVGARHLLNALALNSMALNVARALGPAAAGLLIAFIGAHGSYYTQAVMFVLATLWTIQMAIPERSAESAAVRREPFMRSIVAGLAFVVQDPDIRILMILAHGPLTLGMPYMSLMPIFAKDVLHGGARLQGFLLTIIGIGSVLGALGVAAIRRRYSYGYSVVIGALTFGVTLFGFASAHDLMLSSICAFGIGVCVVAYQTQNQTFLQLLAPREMRGRVMSIFLLNRGLVPLGTFVGGVLAEHLGGPLALQIMSLAVLGVVVLVSLLAPRFLKLRVEFQDRVPTR
;
A
#
# COMPACT_ATOMS: atom_id res chain seq x y z
N MET A 1 31.54 12.24 -6.05
CA MET A 1 30.33 12.00 -6.85
C MET A 1 30.67 10.93 -7.89
N LYS A 2 30.63 9.63 -7.49
CA LYS A 2 30.86 8.53 -8.45
C LYS A 2 29.61 8.38 -9.29
N VAL A 3 29.78 8.50 -10.60
CA VAL A 3 28.78 8.36 -11.66
C VAL A 3 27.97 7.08 -11.42
N PHE A 4 26.65 7.21 -11.28
CA PHE A 4 25.71 6.09 -11.32
C PHE A 4 25.79 5.48 -12.72
N THR A 5 26.69 4.55 -12.93
CA THR A 5 26.70 3.74 -14.15
C THR A 5 25.50 2.79 -14.10
N ALA A 6 24.77 2.69 -15.20
CA ALA A 6 23.57 1.80 -15.34
C ALA A 6 23.82 0.36 -14.82
N GLY A 7 25.09 -0.09 -14.83
CA GLY A 7 25.50 -1.37 -14.26
C GLY A 7 25.30 -1.52 -12.75
N TYR A 8 25.28 -0.41 -11.98
CA TYR A 8 25.04 -0.46 -10.53
C TYR A 8 23.55 -0.50 -10.17
N MET A 9 22.67 0.06 -11.00
CA MET A 9 21.22 0.08 -10.76
C MET A 9 20.62 -1.33 -10.73
N PHE A 10 21.15 -2.25 -11.52
CA PHE A 10 20.65 -3.63 -11.64
C PHE A 10 21.61 -4.68 -11.05
N ALA A 11 22.54 -4.25 -10.18
CA ALA A 11 23.57 -5.13 -9.64
C ALA A 11 22.99 -6.36 -8.90
N SER A 12 21.92 -6.17 -8.13
CA SER A 12 21.27 -7.28 -7.40
C SER A 12 20.61 -8.31 -8.32
N LEU A 13 20.16 -7.91 -9.53
CA LEU A 13 19.58 -8.84 -10.52
C LEU A 13 20.61 -9.78 -11.16
N ARG A 14 21.91 -9.57 -10.95
CA ARG A 14 22.95 -10.52 -11.34
C ARG A 14 22.88 -11.82 -10.53
N SER A 15 22.42 -11.75 -9.29
CA SER A 15 22.13 -12.94 -8.50
C SER A 15 20.91 -13.66 -9.07
N ARG A 16 21.06 -14.96 -9.38
CA ARG A 16 19.96 -15.80 -9.91
C ARG A 16 18.78 -15.81 -8.94
N ASP A 17 19.03 -16.06 -7.67
CA ASP A 17 17.99 -16.22 -6.65
C ASP A 17 17.26 -14.89 -6.39
N TYR A 18 18.00 -13.76 -6.36
CA TYR A 18 17.35 -12.46 -6.25
C TYR A 18 16.51 -12.12 -7.49
N ARG A 19 16.97 -12.46 -8.69
CA ARG A 19 16.19 -12.27 -9.93
C ARG A 19 14.89 -13.07 -9.91
N LEU A 20 14.93 -14.32 -9.45
CA LEU A 20 13.74 -15.16 -9.28
C LEU A 20 12.78 -14.57 -8.24
N LEU A 21 13.32 -14.10 -7.10
CA LEU A 21 12.53 -13.43 -6.07
C LEU A 21 11.87 -12.15 -6.60
N TRP A 22 12.60 -11.37 -7.40
CA TRP A 22 12.10 -10.12 -7.99
C TRP A 22 10.99 -10.38 -9.01
N LEU A 23 11.14 -11.38 -9.88
CA LEU A 23 10.10 -11.81 -10.83
C LEU A 23 8.86 -12.33 -10.09
N ALA A 24 9.05 -13.15 -9.05
CA ALA A 24 7.96 -13.61 -8.20
C ALA A 24 7.25 -12.43 -7.49
N GLN A 25 8.01 -11.41 -7.04
CA GLN A 25 7.44 -10.18 -6.47
C GLN A 25 6.61 -9.41 -7.49
N LEU A 26 7.14 -9.20 -8.69
CA LEU A 26 6.45 -8.45 -9.74
C LEU A 26 5.12 -9.13 -10.09
N SER A 27 5.13 -10.44 -10.33
CA SER A 27 3.91 -11.21 -10.65
C SER A 27 2.91 -11.22 -9.50
N THR A 28 3.36 -11.47 -8.27
CA THR A 28 2.48 -11.42 -7.10
C THR A 28 1.85 -10.05 -6.94
N SER A 29 2.63 -8.98 -7.11
CA SER A 29 2.11 -7.60 -6.97
C SER A 29 1.16 -7.23 -8.10
N MET A 30 1.43 -7.66 -9.34
CA MET A 30 0.50 -7.50 -10.45
C MET A 30 -0.84 -8.18 -10.12
N GLY A 31 -0.82 -9.45 -9.72
CA GLY A 31 -2.03 -10.16 -9.30
C GLY A 31 -2.79 -9.45 -8.18
N GLN A 32 -2.09 -8.93 -7.17
CA GLN A 32 -2.71 -8.22 -6.04
C GLN A 32 -3.39 -6.90 -6.44
N TRP A 33 -2.76 -6.09 -7.29
CA TRP A 33 -3.34 -4.84 -7.77
C TRP A 33 -4.49 -5.07 -8.76
N MET A 34 -4.39 -6.11 -9.59
CA MET A 34 -5.49 -6.57 -10.43
C MET A 34 -6.67 -7.04 -9.57
N ASP A 35 -6.41 -7.86 -8.53
CA ASP A 35 -7.45 -8.36 -7.62
C ASP A 35 -8.18 -7.21 -6.91
N GLN A 36 -7.46 -6.21 -6.43
CA GLN A 36 -8.06 -5.06 -5.77
C GLN A 36 -9.08 -4.34 -6.68
N MET A 37 -8.71 -4.14 -7.94
CA MET A 37 -9.59 -3.52 -8.93
C MET A 37 -10.76 -4.45 -9.32
N THR A 38 -10.46 -5.71 -9.67
CA THR A 38 -11.46 -6.68 -10.14
C THR A 38 -12.49 -7.00 -9.06
N ARG A 39 -12.05 -7.15 -7.81
CA ARG A 39 -12.90 -7.47 -6.65
C ARG A 39 -13.85 -6.31 -6.34
N GLY A 40 -13.36 -5.08 -6.36
CA GLY A 40 -14.22 -3.91 -6.18
C GLY A 40 -15.24 -3.77 -7.31
N TRP A 41 -14.82 -3.94 -8.56
CA TRP A 41 -15.74 -3.93 -9.71
C TRP A 41 -16.80 -5.03 -9.61
N LEU A 42 -16.37 -6.28 -9.38
CA LEU A 42 -17.28 -7.43 -9.27
C LEU A 42 -18.31 -7.24 -8.14
N MET A 43 -17.87 -6.75 -6.97
CA MET A 43 -18.79 -6.51 -5.85
C MET A 43 -19.83 -5.47 -6.21
N TYR A 44 -19.43 -4.37 -6.85
CA TYR A 44 -20.35 -3.33 -7.27
C TYR A 44 -21.27 -3.79 -8.41
N GLU A 45 -20.80 -4.63 -9.31
CA GLU A 45 -21.60 -5.23 -10.38
C GLU A 45 -22.68 -6.18 -9.83
N LEU A 46 -22.35 -6.92 -8.76
CA LEU A 46 -23.26 -7.87 -8.11
C LEU A 46 -24.33 -7.20 -7.25
N THR A 47 -23.97 -6.12 -6.55
CA THR A 47 -24.82 -5.58 -5.47
C THR A 47 -25.35 -4.17 -5.75
N GLY A 48 -24.65 -3.38 -6.55
CA GLY A 48 -24.92 -1.95 -6.72
C GLY A 48 -24.72 -1.11 -5.45
N SER A 49 -24.18 -1.69 -4.37
CA SER A 49 -24.10 -1.09 -3.04
C SER A 49 -22.70 -0.59 -2.71
N ALA A 50 -22.63 0.66 -2.26
CA ALA A 50 -21.40 1.26 -1.75
C ALA A 50 -20.98 0.66 -0.40
N LEU A 51 -21.96 0.29 0.43
CA LEU A 51 -21.71 -0.39 1.71
C LEU A 51 -20.99 -1.71 1.50
N GLU A 52 -21.43 -2.50 0.54
CA GLU A 52 -20.86 -3.80 0.20
C GLU A 52 -19.41 -3.67 -0.32
N LEU A 53 -19.11 -2.62 -1.08
CA LEU A 53 -17.74 -2.26 -1.48
C LEU A 53 -16.85 -1.97 -0.27
N GLY A 54 -17.34 -1.14 0.64
CA GLY A 54 -16.66 -0.80 1.88
C GLY A 54 -16.40 -2.03 2.75
N LEU A 55 -17.41 -2.88 2.90
CA LEU A 55 -17.35 -4.13 3.68
C LEU A 55 -16.36 -5.13 3.07
N ALA A 56 -16.39 -5.35 1.75
CA ALA A 56 -15.46 -6.25 1.07
C ALA A 56 -14.00 -5.82 1.26
N THR A 57 -13.73 -4.50 1.17
CA THR A 57 -12.40 -3.94 1.38
C THR A 57 -11.98 -4.03 2.85
N ALA A 58 -12.89 -3.76 3.78
CA ALA A 58 -12.64 -3.88 5.21
C ALA A 58 -12.31 -5.33 5.60
N LEU A 59 -13.13 -6.30 5.19
CA LEU A 59 -12.92 -7.72 5.46
C LEU A 59 -11.57 -8.23 4.92
N ARG A 60 -11.14 -7.74 3.77
CA ARG A 60 -9.81 -8.07 3.23
C ARG A 60 -8.67 -7.49 4.06
N GLY A 61 -8.85 -6.30 4.63
CA GLY A 61 -7.83 -5.63 5.44
C GLY A 61 -7.76 -6.09 6.88
N LEU A 62 -8.88 -6.54 7.46
CA LEU A 62 -8.99 -6.96 8.86
C LEU A 62 -7.96 -8.02 9.29
N PRO A 63 -7.65 -9.04 8.49
CA PRO A 63 -6.66 -10.05 8.89
C PRO A 63 -5.29 -9.47 9.21
N LEU A 64 -4.90 -8.37 8.58
CA LEU A 64 -3.63 -7.72 8.89
C LEU A 64 -3.58 -7.16 10.32
N LEU A 65 -4.72 -6.66 10.85
CA LEU A 65 -4.83 -6.20 12.24
C LEU A 65 -4.72 -7.35 13.23
N PHE A 66 -5.44 -8.44 12.98
CA PHE A 66 -5.50 -9.58 13.90
C PHE A 66 -4.27 -10.48 13.82
N PHE A 67 -3.80 -10.76 12.62
CA PHE A 67 -2.73 -11.73 12.37
C PHE A 67 -1.37 -11.10 12.12
N GLY A 68 -1.25 -9.78 11.96
CA GLY A 68 0.02 -9.12 11.65
C GLY A 68 1.14 -9.44 12.67
N ILE A 69 0.77 -9.54 13.95
CA ILE A 69 1.69 -9.91 15.04
C ILE A 69 2.11 -11.37 14.94
N LEU A 70 1.12 -12.25 14.77
CA LEU A 70 1.35 -13.70 14.62
C LEU A 70 2.18 -14.00 13.38
N ALA A 71 1.92 -13.28 12.30
CA ALA A 71 2.63 -13.42 11.04
C ALA A 71 4.15 -13.14 11.18
N GLY A 72 4.52 -12.12 11.96
CA GLY A 72 5.92 -11.84 12.27
C GLY A 72 6.58 -13.00 13.05
N ALA A 73 5.90 -13.51 14.09
CA ALA A 73 6.40 -14.62 14.89
C ALA A 73 6.52 -15.94 14.07
N VAL A 74 5.57 -16.19 13.17
CA VAL A 74 5.59 -17.35 12.26
C VAL A 74 6.72 -17.20 11.23
N ALA A 75 6.93 -16.00 10.66
CA ALA A 75 8.02 -15.74 9.73
C ALA A 75 9.42 -15.95 10.35
N ASP A 76 9.54 -15.72 11.66
CA ASP A 76 10.79 -15.95 12.37
C ASP A 76 11.07 -17.45 12.65
N ARG A 77 10.04 -18.29 12.74
CA ARG A 77 10.15 -19.70 13.15
C ARG A 77 10.04 -20.71 12.02
N SER A 78 9.45 -20.35 10.91
CA SER A 78 9.20 -21.26 9.79
C SER A 78 10.03 -20.93 8.55
N ASN A 79 10.07 -21.87 7.60
CA ASN A 79 10.79 -21.69 6.34
C ASN A 79 10.08 -20.63 5.48
N ARG A 80 10.76 -19.50 5.28
CA ARG A 80 10.24 -18.31 4.55
C ARG A 80 9.86 -18.63 3.11
N LYS A 81 10.62 -19.51 2.44
CA LYS A 81 10.33 -19.97 1.08
C LYS A 81 8.99 -20.72 1.05
N SER A 82 8.81 -21.68 1.98
CA SER A 82 7.57 -22.42 2.09
C SER A 82 6.36 -21.51 2.38
N GLN A 83 6.53 -20.49 3.24
CA GLN A 83 5.49 -19.50 3.49
C GLN A 83 5.08 -18.76 2.21
N LEU A 84 6.06 -18.32 1.39
CA LEU A 84 5.77 -17.65 0.13
C LEU A 84 5.04 -18.58 -0.84
N ILE A 85 5.48 -19.84 -0.95
CA ILE A 85 4.84 -20.85 -1.82
C ILE A 85 3.39 -21.08 -1.39
N VAL A 86 3.14 -21.35 -0.10
CA VAL A 86 1.78 -21.56 0.43
C VAL A 86 0.91 -20.34 0.15
N ALA A 87 1.43 -19.14 0.38
CA ALA A 87 0.71 -17.90 0.14
C ALA A 87 0.33 -17.71 -1.34
N GLN A 88 1.25 -17.99 -2.25
CA GLN A 88 1.05 -17.85 -3.69
C GLN A 88 0.08 -18.91 -4.22
N VAL A 89 0.23 -20.17 -3.80
CA VAL A 89 -0.68 -21.27 -4.17
C VAL A 89 -2.10 -21.00 -3.66
N THR A 90 -2.24 -20.58 -2.41
CA THR A 90 -3.56 -20.21 -1.86
C THR A 90 -4.21 -19.10 -2.67
N ASN A 91 -3.49 -18.03 -3.00
CA ASN A 91 -4.03 -16.96 -3.85
C ASN A 91 -4.40 -17.46 -5.25
N ALA A 92 -3.59 -18.34 -5.86
CA ALA A 92 -3.92 -18.94 -7.15
C ALA A 92 -5.25 -19.72 -7.09
N ILE A 93 -5.41 -20.57 -6.07
CA ILE A 93 -6.65 -21.35 -5.84
C ILE A 93 -7.86 -20.44 -5.64
N LEU A 94 -7.74 -19.42 -4.77
CA LEU A 94 -8.83 -18.47 -4.51
C LEU A 94 -9.26 -17.73 -5.78
N ASN A 95 -8.31 -17.34 -6.62
CA ASN A 95 -8.59 -16.69 -7.90
C ASN A 95 -9.23 -17.63 -8.91
N VAL A 96 -8.80 -18.90 -8.98
CA VAL A 96 -9.46 -19.93 -9.83
C VAL A 96 -10.89 -20.16 -9.38
N ILE A 97 -11.13 -20.28 -8.08
CA ILE A 97 -12.50 -20.45 -7.52
C ILE A 97 -13.39 -19.27 -7.94
N LEU A 98 -12.95 -18.03 -7.70
CA LEU A 98 -13.72 -16.85 -8.10
C LEU A 98 -13.92 -16.79 -9.62
N ALA A 99 -12.87 -17.03 -10.42
CA ALA A 99 -12.98 -17.03 -11.87
C ALA A 99 -14.04 -18.03 -12.35
N THR A 100 -14.03 -19.25 -11.81
CA THR A 100 -14.98 -20.30 -12.17
C THR A 100 -16.40 -19.97 -11.74
N LEU A 101 -16.58 -19.42 -10.54
CA LEU A 101 -17.91 -18.99 -10.04
C LEU A 101 -18.49 -17.86 -10.90
N VAL A 102 -17.65 -16.90 -11.31
CA VAL A 102 -18.06 -15.80 -12.21
C VAL A 102 -18.42 -16.35 -13.58
N LEU A 103 -17.59 -17.23 -14.16
CA LEU A 103 -17.83 -17.85 -15.46
C LEU A 103 -19.14 -18.64 -15.51
N LEU A 104 -19.44 -19.35 -14.41
CA LEU A 104 -20.68 -20.14 -14.28
C LEU A 104 -21.89 -19.31 -13.85
N HIS A 105 -21.76 -18.00 -13.71
CA HIS A 105 -22.81 -17.09 -13.20
C HIS A 105 -23.39 -17.51 -11.84
N ARG A 106 -22.56 -18.14 -10.98
CA ARG A 106 -22.93 -18.61 -9.64
C ARG A 106 -22.25 -17.83 -8.51
N VAL A 107 -21.52 -16.78 -8.85
CA VAL A 107 -20.87 -15.92 -7.85
C VAL A 107 -21.93 -15.17 -7.04
N GLN A 108 -21.69 -15.08 -5.73
CA GLN A 108 -22.51 -14.32 -4.77
C GLN A 108 -21.61 -13.44 -3.91
N PRO A 109 -22.11 -12.35 -3.29
CA PRO A 109 -21.30 -11.44 -2.49
C PRO A 109 -20.46 -12.12 -1.41
N TRP A 110 -21.03 -13.13 -0.72
CA TRP A 110 -20.30 -13.83 0.33
C TRP A 110 -19.05 -14.59 -0.16
N HIS A 111 -19.02 -15.05 -1.43
CA HIS A 111 -17.81 -15.64 -2.01
C HIS A 111 -16.68 -14.60 -2.08
N VAL A 112 -17.04 -13.35 -2.43
CA VAL A 112 -16.09 -12.24 -2.50
C VAL A 112 -15.56 -11.89 -1.12
N TYR A 113 -16.40 -11.93 -0.08
CA TYR A 113 -15.99 -11.69 1.31
C TYR A 113 -15.04 -12.76 1.81
N VAL A 114 -15.44 -14.04 1.70
CA VAL A 114 -14.63 -15.16 2.20
C VAL A 114 -13.26 -15.21 1.51
N THR A 115 -13.26 -15.14 0.18
CA THR A 115 -12.00 -15.15 -0.58
C THR A 115 -11.16 -13.90 -0.31
N GLY A 116 -11.79 -12.74 -0.07
CA GLY A 116 -11.12 -11.50 0.33
C GLY A 116 -10.44 -11.63 1.70
N PHE A 117 -11.15 -12.14 2.69
CA PHE A 117 -10.63 -12.38 4.03
C PHE A 117 -9.45 -13.38 4.02
N LEU A 118 -9.59 -14.49 3.29
CA LEU A 118 -8.51 -15.46 3.14
C LEU A 118 -7.30 -14.88 2.42
N ALA A 119 -7.49 -14.13 1.33
CA ALA A 119 -6.40 -13.46 0.63
C ALA A 119 -5.70 -12.42 1.52
N GLY A 120 -6.46 -11.67 2.34
CA GLY A 120 -5.91 -10.74 3.34
C GLY A 120 -5.09 -11.46 4.41
N THR A 121 -5.57 -12.60 4.90
CA THR A 121 -4.86 -13.44 5.86
C THR A 121 -3.52 -13.90 5.28
N VAL A 122 -3.55 -14.46 4.10
CA VAL A 122 -2.34 -14.91 3.38
C VAL A 122 -1.36 -13.76 3.17
N GLN A 123 -1.85 -12.58 2.81
CA GLN A 123 -1.02 -11.39 2.61
C GLN A 123 -0.34 -10.93 3.90
N ALA A 124 -1.01 -11.03 5.05
CA ALA A 124 -0.43 -10.69 6.35
C ALA A 124 0.81 -11.55 6.66
N PHE A 125 0.78 -12.84 6.36
CA PHE A 125 1.92 -13.76 6.56
C PHE A 125 3.00 -13.62 5.47
N GLN A 126 2.63 -13.30 4.25
CA GLN A 126 3.56 -13.21 3.12
C GLN A 126 4.53 -12.04 3.24
N GLN A 127 4.08 -10.88 3.73
CA GLN A 127 4.85 -9.64 3.76
C GLN A 127 6.14 -9.72 4.60
N PRO A 128 6.11 -10.16 5.88
CA PRO A 128 7.33 -10.25 6.69
C PRO A 128 8.30 -11.30 6.16
N ALA A 129 7.80 -12.46 5.69
CA ALA A 129 8.62 -13.51 5.12
C ALA A 129 9.43 -13.02 3.91
N ARG A 130 8.78 -12.23 3.04
CA ARG A 130 9.43 -11.67 1.84
C ARG A 130 10.51 -10.65 2.17
N GLN A 131 10.24 -9.71 3.09
CA GLN A 131 11.18 -8.66 3.44
C GLN A 131 12.47 -9.24 4.02
N THR A 132 12.34 -10.25 4.87
CA THR A 132 13.49 -10.93 5.43
C THR A 132 14.26 -11.77 4.39
N LEU A 133 13.55 -12.39 3.45
CA LEU A 133 14.19 -13.19 2.40
C LEU A 133 15.06 -12.33 1.45
N ILE A 134 14.67 -11.07 1.18
CA ILE A 134 15.50 -10.14 0.40
C ILE A 134 16.87 -9.97 1.06
N SER A 135 16.91 -9.71 2.36
CA SER A 135 18.17 -9.51 3.10
C SER A 135 19.02 -10.78 3.15
N ASP A 136 18.41 -11.96 3.25
CA ASP A 136 19.11 -13.24 3.30
C ASP A 136 19.80 -13.56 1.96
N ILE A 137 19.17 -13.22 0.83
CA ILE A 137 19.70 -13.55 -0.52
C ILE A 137 20.80 -12.59 -0.94
N VAL A 138 20.66 -11.28 -0.71
CA VAL A 138 21.60 -10.30 -1.28
C VAL A 138 22.69 -9.83 -0.32
N GLY A 139 22.55 -10.11 0.97
CA GLY A 139 23.47 -9.64 2.02
C GLY A 139 23.50 -8.11 2.16
N ALA A 140 24.24 -7.62 3.14
CA ALA A 140 24.26 -6.18 3.50
C ALA A 140 24.77 -5.27 2.36
N ARG A 141 25.73 -5.75 1.56
CA ARG A 141 26.38 -4.95 0.50
C ARG A 141 25.41 -4.50 -0.61
N HIS A 142 24.47 -5.35 -0.97
CA HIS A 142 23.53 -5.10 -2.09
C HIS A 142 22.09 -4.80 -1.62
N LEU A 143 21.85 -4.77 -0.31
CA LEU A 143 20.51 -4.62 0.27
C LEU A 143 19.78 -3.37 -0.20
N LEU A 144 20.45 -2.22 -0.23
CA LEU A 144 19.83 -0.97 -0.69
C LEU A 144 19.38 -1.06 -2.16
N ASN A 145 20.20 -1.65 -3.02
CA ASN A 145 19.87 -1.85 -4.43
C ASN A 145 18.67 -2.81 -4.58
N ALA A 146 18.67 -3.91 -3.83
CA ALA A 146 17.58 -4.88 -3.82
C ALA A 146 16.26 -4.26 -3.34
N LEU A 147 16.27 -3.47 -2.27
CA LEU A 147 15.09 -2.77 -1.77
C LEU A 147 14.56 -1.75 -2.78
N ALA A 148 15.45 -1.04 -3.48
CA ALA A 148 15.05 -0.10 -4.55
C ALA A 148 14.37 -0.83 -5.72
N LEU A 149 14.95 -1.96 -6.17
CA LEU A 149 14.36 -2.80 -7.23
C LEU A 149 13.02 -3.43 -6.79
N ASN A 150 12.91 -3.85 -5.53
CA ASN A 150 11.65 -4.34 -4.98
C ASN A 150 10.57 -3.25 -4.97
N SER A 151 10.93 -2.02 -4.58
CA SER A 151 10.02 -0.87 -4.63
C SER A 151 9.60 -0.54 -6.06
N MET A 152 10.53 -0.67 -7.03
CA MET A 152 10.22 -0.52 -8.45
C MET A 152 9.16 -1.53 -8.92
N ALA A 153 9.32 -2.83 -8.57
CA ALA A 153 8.33 -3.86 -8.92
C ALA A 153 6.95 -3.54 -8.34
N LEU A 154 6.87 -3.08 -7.10
CA LEU A 154 5.62 -2.68 -6.44
C LEU A 154 4.96 -1.50 -7.15
N ASN A 155 5.72 -0.48 -7.56
CA ASN A 155 5.18 0.70 -8.22
C ASN A 155 4.75 0.42 -9.66
N VAL A 156 5.51 -0.42 -10.40
CA VAL A 156 5.11 -0.90 -11.73
C VAL A 156 3.78 -1.67 -11.65
N ALA A 157 3.66 -2.57 -10.68
CA ALA A 157 2.44 -3.33 -10.48
C ALA A 157 1.25 -2.43 -10.09
N ARG A 158 1.47 -1.42 -9.25
CA ARG A 158 0.45 -0.42 -8.87
C ARG A 158 -0.06 0.36 -10.08
N ALA A 159 0.82 0.73 -11.00
CA ALA A 159 0.45 1.50 -12.19
C ALA A 159 -0.21 0.62 -13.25
N LEU A 160 0.33 -0.58 -13.54
CA LEU A 160 -0.11 -1.41 -14.65
C LEU A 160 -1.18 -2.44 -14.26
N GLY A 161 -1.23 -2.88 -13.01
CA GLY A 161 -2.18 -3.88 -12.55
C GLY A 161 -3.64 -3.51 -12.81
N PRO A 162 -4.11 -2.34 -12.34
CA PRO A 162 -5.47 -1.90 -12.59
C PRO A 162 -5.80 -1.71 -14.07
N ALA A 163 -4.84 -1.21 -14.88
CA ALA A 163 -5.03 -1.11 -16.32
C ALA A 163 -5.28 -2.48 -16.97
N ALA A 164 -4.42 -3.44 -16.64
CA ALA A 164 -4.56 -4.81 -17.14
C ALA A 164 -5.89 -5.43 -16.70
N ALA A 165 -6.28 -5.25 -15.45
CA ALA A 165 -7.57 -5.74 -14.95
C ALA A 165 -8.75 -5.09 -15.67
N GLY A 166 -8.73 -3.76 -15.84
CA GLY A 166 -9.79 -3.03 -16.53
C GLY A 166 -9.97 -3.44 -17.98
N LEU A 167 -8.86 -3.65 -18.70
CA LEU A 167 -8.89 -4.15 -20.06
C LEU A 167 -9.43 -5.59 -20.12
N LEU A 168 -8.93 -6.48 -19.25
CA LEU A 168 -9.39 -7.89 -19.22
C LEU A 168 -10.89 -7.97 -18.88
N ILE A 169 -11.38 -7.17 -17.93
CA ILE A 169 -12.80 -7.14 -17.60
C ILE A 169 -13.62 -6.64 -18.80
N ALA A 170 -13.15 -5.62 -19.49
CA ALA A 170 -13.86 -5.04 -20.62
C ALA A 170 -13.95 -5.99 -21.85
N PHE A 171 -12.92 -6.82 -22.10
CA PHE A 171 -12.86 -7.70 -23.26
C PHE A 171 -13.32 -9.13 -22.99
N ILE A 172 -13.03 -9.66 -21.80
CA ILE A 172 -13.22 -11.06 -21.44
C ILE A 172 -14.19 -11.22 -20.27
N GLY A 173 -14.41 -10.16 -19.49
CA GLY A 173 -15.18 -10.19 -18.25
C GLY A 173 -14.31 -10.40 -16.99
N ALA A 174 -14.93 -10.32 -15.82
CA ALA A 174 -14.22 -10.44 -14.54
C ALA A 174 -13.53 -11.81 -14.36
N HIS A 175 -14.11 -12.88 -14.92
CA HIS A 175 -13.49 -14.21 -14.89
C HIS A 175 -12.13 -14.26 -15.61
N GLY A 176 -11.99 -13.55 -16.73
CA GLY A 176 -10.71 -13.46 -17.46
C GLY A 176 -9.63 -12.76 -16.63
N SER A 177 -10.00 -11.71 -15.91
CA SER A 177 -9.08 -11.04 -14.98
C SER A 177 -8.64 -11.98 -13.84
N TYR A 178 -9.56 -12.71 -13.20
CA TYR A 178 -9.21 -13.66 -12.13
C TYR A 178 -8.36 -14.84 -12.62
N TYR A 179 -8.63 -15.40 -13.79
CA TYR A 179 -7.77 -16.46 -14.36
C TYR A 179 -6.35 -15.92 -14.65
N THR A 180 -6.23 -14.71 -15.18
CA THR A 180 -4.91 -14.08 -15.39
C THR A 180 -4.17 -13.88 -14.07
N GLN A 181 -4.86 -13.45 -13.01
CA GLN A 181 -4.27 -13.35 -11.67
C GLN A 181 -3.80 -14.71 -11.14
N ALA A 182 -4.59 -15.76 -11.33
CA ALA A 182 -4.20 -17.12 -10.96
C ALA A 182 -2.91 -17.54 -11.67
N VAL A 183 -2.79 -17.28 -12.97
CA VAL A 183 -1.56 -17.52 -13.74
C VAL A 183 -0.38 -16.73 -13.16
N MET A 184 -0.57 -15.45 -12.81
CA MET A 184 0.48 -14.63 -12.17
C MET A 184 0.98 -15.25 -10.85
N PHE A 185 0.06 -15.76 -10.02
CA PHE A 185 0.43 -16.43 -8.77
C PHE A 185 1.10 -17.78 -9.00
N VAL A 186 0.69 -18.54 -10.00
CA VAL A 186 1.37 -19.80 -10.41
C VAL A 186 2.79 -19.50 -10.88
N LEU A 187 2.99 -18.52 -11.77
CA LEU A 187 4.31 -18.11 -12.21
C LEU A 187 5.19 -17.66 -11.03
N ALA A 188 4.65 -16.89 -10.10
CA ALA A 188 5.35 -16.50 -8.88
C ALA A 188 5.77 -17.72 -8.06
N THR A 189 4.90 -18.73 -7.94
CA THR A 189 5.19 -19.99 -7.25
C THR A 189 6.34 -20.74 -7.92
N LEU A 190 6.29 -20.88 -9.25
CA LEU A 190 7.32 -21.58 -10.01
C LEU A 190 8.70 -20.92 -9.83
N TRP A 191 8.78 -19.60 -9.89
CA TRP A 191 10.04 -18.89 -9.63
C TRP A 191 10.49 -19.04 -8.17
N THR A 192 9.55 -19.01 -7.22
CA THR A 192 9.87 -19.19 -5.79
C THR A 192 10.40 -20.60 -5.52
N ILE A 193 9.86 -21.65 -6.15
CA ILE A 193 10.34 -23.03 -6.01
C ILE A 193 11.78 -23.18 -6.53
N GLN A 194 12.13 -22.51 -7.61
CA GLN A 194 13.45 -22.59 -8.24
C GLN A 194 14.57 -21.87 -7.48
N MET A 195 14.24 -21.05 -6.47
CA MET A 195 15.26 -20.38 -5.66
C MET A 195 16.01 -21.38 -4.78
N ALA A 196 17.34 -21.29 -4.77
CA ALA A 196 18.19 -21.92 -3.78
C ALA A 196 18.41 -20.96 -2.60
N ILE A 197 17.82 -21.27 -1.44
CA ILE A 197 17.97 -20.42 -0.26
C ILE A 197 19.11 -20.96 0.58
N PRO A 198 20.09 -20.12 0.97
CA PRO A 198 21.12 -20.53 1.92
C PRO A 198 20.50 -21.01 3.24
N GLU A 199 21.01 -22.10 3.76
CA GLU A 199 20.62 -22.56 5.10
C GLU A 199 20.92 -21.46 6.13
N ARG A 200 19.94 -21.23 6.99
CA ARG A 200 20.02 -20.18 8.02
C ARG A 200 21.10 -20.57 9.03
N SER A 201 22.14 -19.74 9.17
CA SER A 201 23.07 -19.90 10.29
C SER A 201 22.30 -19.74 11.60
N ALA A 202 22.48 -20.69 12.53
CA ALA A 202 21.77 -20.75 13.81
C ALA A 202 21.97 -19.50 14.71
N GLU A 203 23.01 -18.70 14.45
CA GLU A 203 23.33 -17.47 15.17
C GLU A 203 22.30 -16.34 15.02
N SER A 204 21.58 -16.29 13.89
CA SER A 204 20.56 -15.25 13.65
C SER A 204 19.28 -15.42 14.49
N ALA A 205 19.10 -16.55 15.16
CA ALA A 205 17.91 -16.86 15.96
C ALA A 205 17.97 -16.34 17.41
N ALA A 206 19.14 -15.91 17.89
CA ALA A 206 19.41 -15.67 19.32
C ALA A 206 19.17 -14.23 19.81
N VAL A 207 18.69 -13.32 18.96
CA VAL A 207 18.38 -11.96 19.45
C VAL A 207 17.13 -12.04 20.34
N ARG A 208 17.31 -11.96 21.65
CA ARG A 208 16.24 -11.79 22.64
C ARG A 208 15.45 -10.55 22.29
N ARG A 209 14.29 -10.72 21.67
CA ARG A 209 13.34 -9.63 21.44
C ARG A 209 12.51 -9.44 22.70
N GLU A 210 12.38 -8.20 23.16
CA GLU A 210 11.43 -7.84 24.20
C GLU A 210 10.02 -8.33 23.84
N PRO A 211 9.16 -8.65 24.82
CA PRO A 211 7.77 -9.00 24.57
C PRO A 211 7.11 -7.93 23.70
N PHE A 212 6.53 -8.32 22.57
CA PHE A 212 5.97 -7.44 21.56
C PHE A 212 4.96 -6.43 22.14
N MET A 213 4.05 -6.88 23.03
CA MET A 213 3.07 -6.01 23.67
C MET A 213 3.74 -4.90 24.48
N ARG A 214 4.81 -5.20 25.19
CA ARG A 214 5.58 -4.21 25.97
C ARG A 214 6.25 -3.18 25.05
N SER A 215 6.72 -3.62 23.90
CA SER A 215 7.29 -2.74 22.87
C SER A 215 6.24 -1.80 22.26
N ILE A 216 5.02 -2.29 21.99
CA ILE A 216 3.91 -1.46 21.49
C ILE A 216 3.49 -0.44 22.52
N VAL A 217 3.26 -0.86 23.78
CA VAL A 217 2.82 0.04 24.86
C VAL A 217 3.86 1.13 25.10
N ALA A 218 5.15 0.77 25.14
CA ALA A 218 6.24 1.73 25.29
C ALA A 218 6.33 2.69 24.09
N GLY A 219 6.13 2.19 22.87
CA GLY A 219 6.08 3.01 21.66
C GLY A 219 4.90 3.98 21.68
N LEU A 220 3.71 3.52 22.06
CA LEU A 220 2.51 4.35 22.15
C LEU A 220 2.65 5.44 23.23
N ALA A 221 3.19 5.07 24.40
CA ALA A 221 3.48 6.04 25.47
C ALA A 221 4.45 7.12 24.97
N PHE A 222 5.50 6.74 24.24
CA PHE A 222 6.44 7.69 23.64
C PHE A 222 5.77 8.60 22.60
N VAL A 223 4.95 8.06 21.70
CA VAL A 223 4.20 8.85 20.70
C VAL A 223 3.27 9.88 21.38
N VAL A 224 2.62 9.49 22.49
CA VAL A 224 1.73 10.41 23.23
C VAL A 224 2.52 11.50 23.95
N GLN A 225 3.72 11.19 24.46
CA GLN A 225 4.54 12.15 25.22
C GLN A 225 5.28 13.14 24.32
N ASP A 226 5.76 12.70 23.15
CA ASP A 226 6.49 13.57 22.21
C ASP A 226 5.51 14.32 21.29
N PRO A 227 5.40 15.66 21.40
CA PRO A 227 4.43 16.44 20.65
C PRO A 227 4.66 16.40 19.13
N ASP A 228 5.90 16.37 18.67
CA ASP A 228 6.22 16.40 17.25
C ASP A 228 5.93 15.05 16.60
N ILE A 229 6.29 13.96 17.27
CA ILE A 229 5.98 12.60 16.80
C ILE A 229 4.47 12.34 16.84
N ARG A 230 3.77 12.82 17.85
CA ARG A 230 2.31 12.74 17.94
C ARG A 230 1.63 13.44 16.77
N ILE A 231 2.06 14.66 16.43
CA ILE A 231 1.54 15.40 15.28
C ILE A 231 1.79 14.65 13.97
N LEU A 232 3.01 14.15 13.76
CA LEU A 232 3.33 13.34 12.57
C LEU A 232 2.48 12.08 12.51
N MET A 233 2.19 11.42 13.63
CA MET A 233 1.29 10.26 13.68
C MET A 233 -0.15 10.62 13.32
N ILE A 234 -0.67 11.74 13.85
CA ILE A 234 -2.00 12.24 13.49
C ILE A 234 -2.06 12.54 12.00
N LEU A 235 -1.06 13.25 11.47
CA LEU A 235 -0.97 13.51 10.03
C LEU A 235 -0.75 12.24 9.22
N ALA A 236 -0.08 11.21 9.72
CA ALA A 236 0.08 9.95 9.02
C ALA A 236 -1.22 9.14 8.92
N HIS A 237 -1.97 9.06 10.01
CA HIS A 237 -3.14 8.18 10.11
C HIS A 237 -4.43 8.87 9.66
N GLY A 238 -4.67 10.11 10.10
CA GLY A 238 -5.92 10.84 9.83
C GLY A 238 -6.20 10.98 8.32
N PRO A 239 -5.36 11.71 7.57
CA PRO A 239 -5.58 11.92 6.15
C PRO A 239 -5.65 10.64 5.32
N LEU A 240 -4.88 9.58 5.67
CA LEU A 240 -4.94 8.31 4.95
C LEU A 240 -6.21 7.53 5.24
N THR A 241 -6.59 7.40 6.51
CA THR A 241 -7.81 6.69 6.90
C THR A 241 -9.05 7.34 6.29
N LEU A 242 -9.09 8.68 6.28
CA LEU A 242 -10.22 9.45 5.74
C LEU A 242 -10.17 9.57 4.22
N GLY A 243 -8.98 9.62 3.62
CA GLY A 243 -8.83 9.84 2.18
C GLY A 243 -8.87 8.55 1.35
N MET A 244 -8.29 7.44 1.83
CA MET A 244 -8.15 6.21 1.04
C MET A 244 -9.46 5.54 0.55
N PRO A 245 -10.65 5.81 1.13
CA PRO A 245 -11.92 5.33 0.59
C PRO A 245 -12.15 5.60 -0.90
N TYR A 246 -11.49 6.61 -1.48
CA TYR A 246 -11.57 6.86 -2.93
C TYR A 246 -11.25 5.61 -3.77
N MET A 247 -10.33 4.75 -3.29
CA MET A 247 -9.96 3.54 -4.03
C MET A 247 -11.09 2.50 -4.04
N SER A 248 -11.80 2.33 -2.93
CA SER A 248 -12.94 1.40 -2.85
C SER A 248 -14.17 1.94 -3.55
N LEU A 249 -14.38 3.26 -3.53
CA LEU A 249 -15.50 3.90 -4.20
C LEU A 249 -15.29 4.14 -5.72
N MET A 250 -14.09 3.83 -6.24
CA MET A 250 -13.74 4.07 -7.64
C MET A 250 -14.71 3.42 -8.66
N PRO A 251 -15.29 2.21 -8.43
CA PRO A 251 -16.32 1.66 -9.32
C PRO A 251 -17.54 2.57 -9.48
N ILE A 252 -17.99 3.24 -8.39
CA ILE A 252 -19.11 4.17 -8.41
C ILE A 252 -18.80 5.37 -9.32
N PHE A 253 -17.60 5.97 -9.15
CA PHE A 253 -17.19 7.09 -9.99
C PHE A 253 -17.08 6.69 -11.47
N ALA A 254 -16.51 5.52 -11.74
CA ALA A 254 -16.36 5.06 -13.12
C ALA A 254 -17.69 4.72 -13.79
N LYS A 255 -18.63 4.10 -13.05
CA LYS A 255 -19.90 3.61 -13.60
C LYS A 255 -20.99 4.67 -13.58
N ASP A 256 -21.22 5.29 -12.42
CA ASP A 256 -22.43 6.12 -12.19
C ASP A 256 -22.17 7.61 -12.41
N VAL A 257 -20.95 8.11 -12.11
CA VAL A 257 -20.62 9.54 -12.26
C VAL A 257 -20.09 9.84 -13.67
N LEU A 258 -19.17 9.01 -14.17
CA LEU A 258 -18.53 9.20 -15.47
C LEU A 258 -19.15 8.34 -16.58
N HIS A 259 -20.17 7.54 -16.26
CA HIS A 259 -20.90 6.68 -17.19
C HIS A 259 -20.02 5.78 -18.07
N GLY A 260 -18.88 5.32 -17.49
CA GLY A 260 -17.94 4.40 -18.12
C GLY A 260 -18.02 3.00 -17.53
N GLY A 261 -17.17 2.13 -18.02
CA GLY A 261 -17.08 0.73 -17.54
C GLY A 261 -15.81 0.46 -16.75
N ALA A 262 -15.52 -0.84 -16.53
CA ALA A 262 -14.30 -1.30 -15.87
C ALA A 262 -13.01 -0.77 -16.52
N ARG A 263 -13.02 -0.56 -17.85
CA ARG A 263 -11.90 0.07 -18.57
C ARG A 263 -11.60 1.46 -18.05
N LEU A 264 -12.64 2.27 -17.79
CA LEU A 264 -12.47 3.61 -17.24
C LEU A 264 -11.95 3.58 -15.80
N GLN A 265 -12.46 2.68 -14.97
CA GLN A 265 -11.91 2.47 -13.63
C GLN A 265 -10.43 2.12 -13.67
N GLY A 266 -10.04 1.16 -14.52
CA GLY A 266 -8.64 0.78 -14.71
C GLY A 266 -7.76 1.94 -15.18
N PHE A 267 -8.26 2.77 -16.08
CA PHE A 267 -7.59 3.99 -16.58
C PHE A 267 -7.36 5.00 -15.45
N LEU A 268 -8.39 5.34 -14.65
CA LEU A 268 -8.25 6.28 -13.53
C LEU A 268 -7.26 5.78 -12.47
N LEU A 269 -7.33 4.50 -12.11
CA LEU A 269 -6.37 3.91 -11.16
C LEU A 269 -4.94 3.89 -11.71
N THR A 270 -4.78 3.72 -13.01
CA THR A 270 -3.47 3.80 -13.69
C THR A 270 -2.90 5.21 -13.64
N ILE A 271 -3.72 6.23 -13.88
CA ILE A 271 -3.31 7.64 -13.76
C ILE A 271 -2.85 7.95 -12.33
N ILE A 272 -3.58 7.47 -11.32
CA ILE A 272 -3.14 7.57 -9.91
C ILE A 272 -1.80 6.87 -9.70
N GLY A 273 -1.63 5.67 -10.28
CA GLY A 273 -0.37 4.94 -10.23
C GLY A 273 0.82 5.70 -10.82
N ILE A 274 0.64 6.28 -12.00
CA ILE A 274 1.64 7.12 -12.68
C ILE A 274 1.97 8.35 -11.82
N GLY A 275 0.94 9.05 -11.31
CA GLY A 275 1.11 10.17 -10.39
C GLY A 275 1.91 9.77 -9.15
N SER A 276 1.66 8.58 -8.60
CA SER A 276 2.38 8.04 -7.44
C SER A 276 3.89 7.87 -7.70
N VAL A 277 4.26 7.39 -8.89
CA VAL A 277 5.68 7.26 -9.30
C VAL A 277 6.33 8.65 -9.39
N LEU A 278 5.66 9.60 -10.03
CA LEU A 278 6.19 10.96 -10.16
C LEU A 278 6.25 11.69 -8.81
N GLY A 279 5.29 11.46 -7.92
CA GLY A 279 5.32 11.97 -6.54
C GLY A 279 6.53 11.46 -5.76
N ALA A 280 6.84 10.16 -5.86
CA ALA A 280 8.02 9.57 -5.24
C ALA A 280 9.34 10.17 -5.79
N LEU A 281 9.44 10.33 -7.11
CA LEU A 281 10.58 10.96 -7.76
C LEU A 281 10.72 12.43 -7.38
N GLY A 282 9.60 13.16 -7.29
CA GLY A 282 9.58 14.56 -6.86
C GLY A 282 10.15 14.74 -5.46
N VAL A 283 9.74 13.89 -4.50
CA VAL A 283 10.30 13.93 -3.13
C VAL A 283 11.80 13.66 -3.13
N ALA A 284 12.27 12.72 -3.95
CA ALA A 284 13.69 12.40 -4.04
C ALA A 284 14.51 13.56 -4.65
N ALA A 285 13.90 14.38 -5.52
CA ALA A 285 14.54 15.53 -6.18
C ALA A 285 14.53 16.80 -5.31
N ILE A 286 13.63 16.93 -4.33
CA ILE A 286 13.54 18.10 -3.47
C ILE A 286 14.79 18.18 -2.59
N ARG A 287 15.65 19.16 -2.92
CA ARG A 287 16.81 19.49 -2.08
C ARG A 287 16.33 20.06 -0.74
N ARG A 288 16.98 19.66 0.35
CA ARG A 288 16.79 19.89 1.80
C ARG A 288 16.57 21.34 2.30
N ARG A 289 15.96 22.24 1.53
CA ARG A 289 15.86 23.66 1.82
C ARG A 289 14.62 24.12 2.57
N TYR A 290 13.60 23.26 2.67
CA TYR A 290 12.29 23.63 3.24
C TYR A 290 12.12 23.12 4.67
N SER A 291 11.32 23.84 5.47
CA SER A 291 10.88 23.37 6.78
C SER A 291 10.06 22.08 6.61
N TYR A 292 10.39 21.08 7.39
CA TYR A 292 9.78 19.75 7.29
C TYR A 292 8.29 19.77 7.62
N GLY A 293 7.89 20.54 8.64
CA GLY A 293 6.49 20.68 9.02
C GLY A 293 5.64 21.22 7.87
N TYR A 294 6.10 22.29 7.20
CA TYR A 294 5.38 22.84 6.06
C TYR A 294 5.24 21.84 4.91
N SER A 295 6.27 21.06 4.61
CA SER A 295 6.23 20.14 3.47
C SER A 295 5.22 19.01 3.67
N VAL A 296 5.10 18.47 4.89
CA VAL A 296 4.10 17.43 5.22
C VAL A 296 2.69 18.01 5.18
N VAL A 297 2.49 19.20 5.77
CA VAL A 297 1.18 19.86 5.82
C VAL A 297 0.71 20.24 4.41
N ILE A 298 1.57 20.86 3.58
CA ILE A 298 1.24 21.18 2.19
C ILE A 298 0.90 19.91 1.40
N GLY A 299 1.68 18.83 1.57
CA GLY A 299 1.41 17.56 0.92
C GLY A 299 0.05 16.95 1.32
N ALA A 300 -0.32 17.03 2.60
CA ALA A 300 -1.61 16.55 3.09
C ALA A 300 -2.78 17.47 2.66
N LEU A 301 -2.59 18.80 2.64
CA LEU A 301 -3.59 19.75 2.13
C LEU A 301 -3.84 19.55 0.63
N THR A 302 -2.78 19.47 -0.17
CA THR A 302 -2.92 19.22 -1.62
C THR A 302 -3.57 17.89 -1.90
N PHE A 303 -3.30 16.85 -1.10
CA PHE A 303 -4.03 15.58 -1.19
C PHE A 303 -5.53 15.77 -0.92
N GLY A 304 -5.92 16.47 0.15
CA GLY A 304 -7.33 16.75 0.46
C GLY A 304 -8.03 17.58 -0.64
N VAL A 305 -7.35 18.60 -1.17
CA VAL A 305 -7.89 19.45 -2.25
C VAL A 305 -8.07 18.65 -3.56
N THR A 306 -7.08 17.85 -3.95
CA THR A 306 -7.20 17.03 -5.17
C THR A 306 -8.26 15.94 -5.02
N LEU A 307 -8.44 15.41 -3.80
CA LEU A 307 -9.49 14.45 -3.51
C LEU A 307 -10.88 15.08 -3.58
N PHE A 308 -11.03 16.30 -3.03
CA PHE A 308 -12.28 17.07 -3.14
C PHE A 308 -12.60 17.42 -4.60
N GLY A 309 -11.58 17.85 -5.36
CA GLY A 309 -11.71 18.11 -6.79
C GLY A 309 -12.16 16.87 -7.57
N PHE A 310 -11.58 15.70 -7.28
CA PHE A 310 -12.01 14.42 -7.87
C PHE A 310 -13.45 14.08 -7.52
N ALA A 311 -13.84 14.24 -6.26
CA ALA A 311 -15.19 13.98 -5.79
C ALA A 311 -16.25 14.91 -6.41
N SER A 312 -15.85 16.11 -6.87
CA SER A 312 -16.71 17.10 -7.48
C SER A 312 -16.67 17.09 -9.02
N ALA A 313 -15.79 16.28 -9.61
CA ALA A 313 -15.62 16.20 -11.05
C ALA A 313 -16.71 15.33 -11.70
N HIS A 314 -17.33 15.85 -12.76
CA HIS A 314 -18.36 15.17 -13.55
C HIS A 314 -17.90 14.89 -14.98
N ASP A 315 -16.69 15.29 -15.33
CA ASP A 315 -16.08 15.07 -16.64
C ASP A 315 -14.76 14.30 -16.52
N LEU A 316 -14.38 13.60 -17.58
CA LEU A 316 -13.22 12.73 -17.60
C LEU A 316 -11.90 13.51 -17.46
N MET A 317 -11.83 14.73 -18.03
CA MET A 317 -10.59 15.51 -18.03
C MET A 317 -10.25 15.97 -16.61
N LEU A 318 -11.20 16.60 -15.92
CA LEU A 318 -11.01 17.06 -14.53
C LEU A 318 -10.78 15.88 -13.58
N SER A 319 -11.57 14.80 -13.74
CA SER A 319 -11.38 13.57 -12.96
C SER A 319 -9.97 13.00 -13.14
N SER A 320 -9.44 12.99 -14.36
CA SER A 320 -8.08 12.49 -14.66
C SER A 320 -6.99 13.37 -14.07
N ILE A 321 -7.14 14.71 -14.16
CA ILE A 321 -6.19 15.66 -13.55
C ILE A 321 -6.18 15.49 -12.04
N CYS A 322 -7.34 15.41 -11.41
CA CYS A 322 -7.45 15.20 -9.96
C CYS A 322 -6.91 13.83 -9.55
N ALA A 323 -7.21 12.75 -10.29
CA ALA A 323 -6.68 11.42 -10.06
C ALA A 323 -5.14 11.40 -10.12
N PHE A 324 -4.55 12.05 -11.10
CA PHE A 324 -3.10 12.24 -11.18
C PHE A 324 -2.57 12.97 -9.94
N GLY A 325 -3.21 14.08 -9.56
CA GLY A 325 -2.86 14.86 -8.37
C GLY A 325 -2.95 14.04 -7.08
N ILE A 326 -4.00 13.23 -6.91
CA ILE A 326 -4.12 12.27 -5.77
C ILE A 326 -2.90 11.36 -5.71
N GLY A 327 -2.51 10.75 -6.85
CA GLY A 327 -1.34 9.88 -6.92
C GLY A 327 -0.07 10.57 -6.49
N VAL A 328 0.23 11.76 -7.05
CA VAL A 328 1.40 12.55 -6.70
C VAL A 328 1.43 12.90 -5.22
N CYS A 329 0.33 13.44 -4.71
CA CYS A 329 0.26 13.99 -3.36
C CYS A 329 0.30 12.89 -2.30
N VAL A 330 -0.43 11.80 -2.46
CA VAL A 330 -0.51 10.75 -1.45
C VAL A 330 0.85 10.09 -1.20
N VAL A 331 1.60 9.80 -2.27
CA VAL A 331 2.93 9.16 -2.11
C VAL A 331 3.96 10.15 -1.62
N ALA A 332 3.94 11.39 -2.14
CA ALA A 332 4.85 12.44 -1.70
C ALA A 332 4.71 12.70 -0.19
N TYR A 333 3.49 12.90 0.28
CA TYR A 333 3.22 13.19 1.69
C TYR A 333 3.52 11.98 2.60
N GLN A 334 3.15 10.74 2.18
CA GLN A 334 3.47 9.54 2.95
C GLN A 334 4.97 9.34 3.12
N THR A 335 5.72 9.47 2.03
CA THR A 335 7.18 9.31 2.04
C THR A 335 7.84 10.32 2.96
N GLN A 336 7.41 11.58 2.90
CA GLN A 336 7.93 12.63 3.77
C GLN A 336 7.61 12.33 5.24
N ASN A 337 6.36 12.01 5.56
CA ASN A 337 5.92 11.70 6.92
C ASN A 337 6.73 10.52 7.50
N GLN A 338 6.88 9.43 6.75
CA GLN A 338 7.68 8.28 7.15
C GLN A 338 9.15 8.66 7.39
N THR A 339 9.72 9.49 6.52
CA THR A 339 11.11 9.94 6.63
C THR A 339 11.30 10.77 7.90
N PHE A 340 10.38 11.69 8.20
CA PHE A 340 10.49 12.54 9.38
C PHE A 340 10.29 11.79 10.68
N LEU A 341 9.37 10.83 10.72
CA LEU A 341 9.25 9.93 11.86
C LEU A 341 10.55 9.17 12.13
N GLN A 342 11.24 8.71 11.07
CA GLN A 342 12.54 8.02 11.22
C GLN A 342 13.66 8.95 11.66
N LEU A 343 13.64 10.23 11.28
CA LEU A 343 14.67 11.20 11.63
C LEU A 343 14.50 11.73 13.06
N LEU A 344 13.26 12.01 13.47
CA LEU A 344 12.95 12.57 14.79
C LEU A 344 12.96 11.52 15.90
N ALA A 345 12.58 10.28 15.58
CA ALA A 345 12.58 9.22 16.58
C ALA A 345 14.01 8.87 17.05
N PRO A 346 14.28 8.87 18.37
CA PRO A 346 15.56 8.38 18.91
C PRO A 346 15.88 6.97 18.43
N ARG A 347 17.16 6.64 18.31
CA ARG A 347 17.61 5.34 17.74
C ARG A 347 16.96 4.16 18.44
N GLU A 348 16.81 4.23 19.77
CA GLU A 348 16.23 3.18 20.62
C GLU A 348 14.73 3.01 20.41
N MET A 349 14.01 4.09 20.08
CA MET A 349 12.56 4.12 19.90
C MET A 349 12.11 4.03 18.45
N ARG A 350 13.04 4.20 17.47
CA ARG A 350 12.72 4.24 16.03
C ARG A 350 11.93 3.03 15.55
N GLY A 351 12.33 1.83 15.97
CA GLY A 351 11.61 0.60 15.62
C GLY A 351 10.18 0.58 16.16
N ARG A 352 9.98 1.03 17.42
CA ARG A 352 8.67 1.08 18.07
C ARG A 352 7.74 2.12 17.42
N VAL A 353 8.26 3.31 17.13
CA VAL A 353 7.54 4.38 16.41
C VAL A 353 7.13 3.92 15.01
N MET A 354 8.03 3.25 14.28
CA MET A 354 7.73 2.73 12.95
C MET A 354 6.71 1.58 12.96
N SER A 355 6.69 0.76 14.02
CA SER A 355 5.67 -0.28 14.19
C SER A 355 4.27 0.34 14.34
N ILE A 356 4.15 1.43 15.11
CA ILE A 356 2.89 2.17 15.26
C ILE A 356 2.49 2.83 13.92
N PHE A 357 3.44 3.43 13.20
CA PHE A 357 3.18 3.99 11.87
C PHE A 357 2.61 2.92 10.90
N LEU A 358 3.09 1.68 10.96
CA LEU A 358 2.59 0.60 10.12
C LEU A 358 1.17 0.14 10.47
N LEU A 359 0.65 0.45 11.69
CA LEU A 359 -0.77 0.21 12.05
C LEU A 359 -1.74 0.96 11.13
N ASN A 360 -1.27 1.99 10.43
CA ASN A 360 -2.06 2.68 9.41
C ASN A 360 -2.68 1.73 8.38
N ARG A 361 -1.95 0.69 7.98
CA ARG A 361 -2.45 -0.33 7.04
C ARG A 361 -3.69 -1.06 7.56
N GLY A 362 -3.85 -1.13 8.87
CA GLY A 362 -5.01 -1.71 9.52
C GLY A 362 -6.14 -0.71 9.76
N LEU A 363 -5.85 0.60 9.86
CA LEU A 363 -6.87 1.63 10.05
C LEU A 363 -7.56 2.02 8.73
N VAL A 364 -6.85 1.97 7.61
CA VAL A 364 -7.41 2.27 6.28
C VAL A 364 -8.67 1.46 5.97
N PRO A 365 -8.76 0.14 6.22
CA PRO A 365 -9.99 -0.63 6.02
C PRO A 365 -11.18 -0.11 6.82
N LEU A 366 -10.97 0.41 8.03
CA LEU A 366 -12.05 1.05 8.83
C LEU A 366 -12.54 2.33 8.15
N GLY A 367 -11.61 3.14 7.64
CA GLY A 367 -11.96 4.33 6.86
C GLY A 367 -12.75 3.97 5.59
N THR A 368 -12.38 2.90 4.89
CA THR A 368 -13.11 2.45 3.69
C THR A 368 -14.49 1.92 4.01
N PHE A 369 -14.68 1.26 5.14
CA PHE A 369 -16.00 0.86 5.61
C PHE A 369 -16.89 2.08 5.90
N VAL A 370 -16.37 3.08 6.65
CA VAL A 370 -17.09 4.33 6.92
C VAL A 370 -17.43 5.06 5.61
N GLY A 371 -16.48 5.11 4.66
CA GLY A 371 -16.72 5.68 3.34
C GLY A 371 -17.82 4.95 2.57
N GLY A 372 -17.88 3.62 2.66
CA GLY A 372 -18.94 2.80 2.08
C GLY A 372 -20.32 3.10 2.70
N VAL A 373 -20.40 3.19 4.04
CA VAL A 373 -21.64 3.57 4.75
C VAL A 373 -22.13 4.95 4.33
N LEU A 374 -21.23 5.93 4.32
CA LEU A 374 -21.59 7.30 3.87
C LEU A 374 -22.06 7.32 2.42
N ALA A 375 -21.36 6.59 1.54
CA ALA A 375 -21.69 6.55 0.12
C ALA A 375 -23.03 5.82 -0.16
N GLU A 376 -23.41 4.86 0.66
CA GLU A 376 -24.71 4.17 0.57
C GLU A 376 -25.88 5.14 0.81
N HIS A 377 -25.73 6.04 1.79
CA HIS A 377 -26.81 6.96 2.18
C HIS A 377 -26.79 8.29 1.42
N LEU A 378 -25.60 8.77 1.05
CA LEU A 378 -25.43 10.12 0.49
C LEU A 378 -25.00 10.11 -0.99
N GLY A 379 -24.69 8.93 -1.54
CA GLY A 379 -24.04 8.78 -2.84
C GLY A 379 -22.53 8.95 -2.78
N GLY A 380 -21.84 8.34 -3.75
CA GLY A 380 -20.36 8.30 -3.79
C GLY A 380 -19.70 9.69 -3.80
N PRO A 381 -20.14 10.65 -4.65
CA PRO A 381 -19.56 11.98 -4.70
C PRO A 381 -19.63 12.73 -3.38
N LEU A 382 -20.82 12.85 -2.77
CA LEU A 382 -21.00 13.60 -1.53
C LEU A 382 -20.25 12.94 -0.35
N ALA A 383 -20.26 11.61 -0.27
CA ALA A 383 -19.49 10.88 0.73
C ALA A 383 -17.99 11.21 0.63
N LEU A 384 -17.43 11.19 -0.56
CA LEU A 384 -16.02 11.48 -0.77
C LEU A 384 -15.69 12.97 -0.57
N GLN A 385 -16.62 13.89 -0.89
CA GLN A 385 -16.50 15.32 -0.54
C GLN A 385 -16.43 15.52 0.98
N ILE A 386 -17.33 14.92 1.75
CA ILE A 386 -17.32 15.00 3.22
C ILE A 386 -16.00 14.46 3.79
N MET A 387 -15.55 13.31 3.30
CA MET A 387 -14.31 12.71 3.76
C MET A 387 -13.08 13.54 3.38
N SER A 388 -13.07 14.16 2.20
CA SER A 388 -11.99 15.07 1.79
C SER A 388 -11.97 16.36 2.62
N LEU A 389 -13.13 16.91 2.96
CA LEU A 389 -13.24 18.04 3.88
C LEU A 389 -12.78 17.66 5.30
N ALA A 390 -13.07 16.44 5.76
CA ALA A 390 -12.55 15.93 7.02
C ALA A 390 -11.00 15.81 6.99
N VAL A 391 -10.42 15.36 5.87
CA VAL A 391 -8.95 15.39 5.67
C VAL A 391 -8.42 16.81 5.83
N LEU A 392 -9.00 17.77 5.11
CA LEU A 392 -8.59 19.18 5.17
C LEU A 392 -8.76 19.74 6.59
N GLY A 393 -9.90 19.44 7.25
CA GLY A 393 -10.18 19.84 8.62
C GLY A 393 -9.15 19.35 9.63
N VAL A 394 -8.76 18.07 9.55
CA VAL A 394 -7.70 17.51 10.41
C VAL A 394 -6.37 18.23 10.19
N VAL A 395 -5.99 18.47 8.93
CA VAL A 395 -4.70 19.11 8.61
C VAL A 395 -4.70 20.58 9.04
N VAL A 396 -5.78 21.31 8.80
CA VAL A 396 -5.94 22.71 9.24
C VAL A 396 -5.93 22.81 10.77
N LEU A 397 -6.69 21.95 11.45
CA LEU A 397 -6.74 21.92 12.92
C LEU A 397 -5.36 21.67 13.53
N VAL A 398 -4.63 20.69 13.00
CA VAL A 398 -3.25 20.40 13.43
C VAL A 398 -2.35 21.62 13.18
N SER A 399 -2.48 22.29 12.03
CA SER A 399 -1.67 23.45 11.69
C SER A 399 -1.92 24.64 12.61
N LEU A 400 -3.18 24.83 13.05
CA LEU A 400 -3.57 25.90 13.97
C LEU A 400 -3.15 25.60 15.43
N LEU A 401 -3.31 24.33 15.86
CA LEU A 401 -2.99 23.94 17.24
C LEU A 401 -1.48 23.77 17.48
N ALA A 402 -0.71 23.54 16.43
CA ALA A 402 0.72 23.28 16.53
C ALA A 402 1.57 24.14 15.57
N PRO A 403 1.53 25.48 15.67
CA PRO A 403 2.29 26.37 14.76
C PRO A 403 3.80 26.18 14.86
N ARG A 404 4.31 25.67 16.00
CA ARG A 404 5.73 25.35 16.18
C ARG A 404 6.18 24.20 15.28
N PHE A 405 5.33 23.22 15.08
CA PHE A 405 5.60 22.08 14.20
C PHE A 405 5.85 22.53 12.75
N LEU A 406 5.12 23.52 12.25
CA LEU A 406 5.30 24.05 10.90
C LEU A 406 6.72 24.58 10.64
N LYS A 407 7.34 25.16 11.67
CA LYS A 407 8.69 25.75 11.60
C LYS A 407 9.80 24.74 11.89
N LEU A 408 9.47 23.49 12.15
CA LEU A 408 10.42 22.45 12.53
C LEU A 408 11.44 22.27 11.40
N ARG A 409 12.72 22.49 11.70
CA ARG A 409 13.86 22.24 10.81
C ARG A 409 14.71 21.16 11.44
N VAL A 410 14.96 20.08 10.74
CA VAL A 410 15.92 19.07 11.18
C VAL A 410 17.26 19.44 10.53
N GLU A 411 18.20 19.92 11.31
CA GLU A 411 19.58 20.08 10.85
C GLU A 411 20.18 18.69 10.71
N PHE A 412 20.48 18.33 9.47
CA PHE A 412 21.31 17.16 9.23
C PHE A 412 22.72 17.52 9.71
N GLN A 413 23.11 17.06 10.89
CA GLN A 413 24.50 17.05 11.26
C GLN A 413 25.24 16.17 10.23
N ASP A 414 25.90 16.83 9.26
CA ASP A 414 26.92 16.22 8.41
C ASP A 414 28.09 15.81 9.33
N ARG A 415 27.89 14.77 10.13
CA ARG A 415 29.04 14.06 10.70
C ARG A 415 29.60 13.16 9.60
N VAL A 416 30.29 13.76 8.66
CA VAL A 416 31.39 13.08 8.00
C VAL A 416 32.50 13.01 9.05
N PRO A 417 32.86 11.86 9.56
CA PRO A 417 34.08 11.75 10.31
C PRO A 417 35.21 12.04 9.32
N THR A 418 35.84 13.18 9.43
CA THR A 418 37.16 13.41 8.84
C THR A 418 38.10 12.38 9.47
N ARG A 419 38.39 11.33 8.74
CA ARG A 419 39.57 10.51 8.80
C ARG A 419 40.14 10.30 7.41
#